data_29f683a3142a3e415573b1553a99f832
#
_entry.id   29f683a3142a3e415573b1553a99f832
#
_cell.length_a   1.000
_cell.length_b   1.000
_cell.length_c   1.000
_cell.angle_alpha   90.00
_cell.angle_beta   90.00
_cell.angle_gamma   90.00
#
_symmetry.space_group_name_H-M   'P 1'
#
loop_
_entity.id
_entity.type
_entity.pdbx_description
1 polymer ?
#
loop_
_entity_poly.entity_id
_entity_poly.type
_entity_poly.pdbx_seq_one_letter_code
_entity_poly.pdbx_strand_id
1 'polypeptide(L)'
;MRSLPKASLLIAILFSFSFLNASEPEKKPAYPPTLSGGAPCGSCIAPENLSWKTVVASDKEPGEPLILSGKVFQPDGKTPAEGMVLYVFQTDATGHYNEKDDPSHPRLKGWMKIGADGKYEFRTIKPGAYPQRVEPAHIHVHVYGPGYTERSIEDYWFEGDPRINESALKKATGPEGHPFVVIIPLKRDSDGVWRGTRDIKLKSVK
;
A
#
# COMPACT_ATOMS: atom_id res chain seq x y z
N MET A 1 -44.88 -77.55 33.33
CA MET A 1 -43.66 -76.74 33.33
C MET A 1 -43.46 -76.23 31.90
N ARG A 2 -43.80 -74.97 31.64
CA ARG A 2 -43.66 -74.34 30.30
C ARG A 2 -42.50 -73.40 30.37
N SER A 3 -41.48 -73.61 29.58
CA SER A 3 -40.31 -72.76 29.42
C SER A 3 -40.61 -71.56 28.50
N LEU A 4 -40.36 -70.35 28.97
CA LEU A 4 -40.44 -69.07 28.21
C LEU A 4 -39.19 -68.92 27.38
N PRO A 5 -39.26 -68.35 26.16
CA PRO A 5 -38.08 -68.06 25.33
C PRO A 5 -37.45 -66.72 25.74
N LYS A 6 -36.14 -66.67 25.75
CA LYS A 6 -35.33 -65.47 25.96
C LYS A 6 -35.34 -64.64 24.69
N ALA A 7 -35.88 -63.42 24.76
CA ALA A 7 -35.77 -62.43 23.70
C ALA A 7 -34.38 -61.74 23.77
N SER A 8 -33.57 -61.88 22.74
CA SER A 8 -32.33 -61.16 22.56
C SER A 8 -32.63 -59.80 21.94
N LEU A 9 -32.33 -58.76 22.69
CA LEU A 9 -32.44 -57.39 22.23
C LEU A 9 -31.16 -57.02 21.47
N LEU A 10 -31.23 -56.92 20.15
CA LEU A 10 -30.13 -56.34 19.31
C LEU A 10 -30.21 -54.81 19.37
N ILE A 11 -29.23 -54.20 20.02
CA ILE A 11 -29.04 -52.76 19.99
C ILE A 11 -28.22 -52.42 18.74
N ALA A 12 -28.87 -51.81 17.74
CA ALA A 12 -28.20 -51.24 16.56
C ALA A 12 -27.64 -49.86 16.93
N ILE A 13 -26.32 -49.77 17.05
CA ILE A 13 -25.62 -48.50 17.22
C ILE A 13 -25.47 -47.86 15.84
N LEU A 14 -26.29 -46.85 15.57
CA LEU A 14 -26.14 -45.98 14.39
C LEU A 14 -24.95 -45.03 14.61
N PHE A 15 -23.84 -45.30 13.97
CA PHE A 15 -22.73 -44.33 13.86
C PHE A 15 -23.10 -43.27 12.81
N SER A 16 -23.53 -42.11 13.28
CA SER A 16 -23.66 -40.91 12.43
C SER A 16 -22.26 -40.39 12.09
N PHE A 17 -21.80 -40.66 10.89
CA PHE A 17 -20.62 -39.99 10.35
C PHE A 17 -21.01 -38.56 9.96
N SER A 18 -20.68 -37.59 10.82
CA SER A 18 -20.69 -36.20 10.45
C SER A 18 -19.48 -35.93 9.52
N PHE A 19 -19.76 -35.79 8.23
CA PHE A 19 -18.78 -35.25 7.30
C PHE A 19 -18.57 -33.78 7.66
N LEU A 20 -17.47 -33.47 8.35
CA LEU A 20 -16.95 -32.12 8.37
C LEU A 20 -16.52 -31.77 6.94
N ASN A 21 -17.30 -30.94 6.26
CA ASN A 21 -16.86 -30.24 5.08
C ASN A 21 -15.74 -29.28 5.50
N ALA A 22 -14.50 -29.74 5.44
CA ALA A 22 -13.36 -28.85 5.44
C ALA A 22 -13.43 -28.09 4.10
N SER A 23 -13.82 -26.81 4.14
CA SER A 23 -13.67 -25.92 3.01
C SER A 23 -12.20 -25.93 2.59
N GLU A 24 -11.91 -26.31 1.33
CA GLU A 24 -10.58 -26.18 0.78
C GLU A 24 -10.10 -24.71 1.00
N PRO A 25 -8.85 -24.51 1.45
CA PRO A 25 -8.32 -23.17 1.58
C PRO A 25 -8.35 -22.52 0.20
N GLU A 26 -9.07 -21.40 0.11
CA GLU A 26 -9.16 -20.59 -1.09
C GLU A 26 -7.75 -20.30 -1.61
N LYS A 27 -7.42 -20.83 -2.77
CA LYS A 27 -6.10 -20.72 -3.37
C LYS A 27 -5.87 -19.26 -3.70
N LYS A 28 -5.11 -18.53 -2.87
CA LYS A 28 -4.73 -17.14 -3.15
C LYS A 28 -4.21 -17.08 -4.58
N PRO A 29 -4.69 -16.14 -5.40
CA PRO A 29 -4.21 -16.00 -6.77
C PRO A 29 -2.69 -15.86 -6.76
N ALA A 30 -2.02 -16.47 -7.72
CA ALA A 30 -0.56 -16.51 -7.80
C ALA A 30 0.08 -15.11 -7.87
N TYR A 31 -0.72 -14.10 -8.31
CA TYR A 31 -0.35 -12.69 -8.34
C TYR A 31 -1.52 -11.84 -7.85
N PRO A 32 -1.26 -10.79 -7.03
CA PRO A 32 -2.30 -9.84 -6.68
C PRO A 32 -2.82 -9.12 -7.92
N PRO A 33 -4.11 -8.77 -7.96
CA PRO A 33 -4.68 -8.04 -9.08
C PRO A 33 -4.03 -6.66 -9.25
N THR A 34 -3.98 -6.18 -10.48
CA THR A 34 -3.48 -4.84 -10.82
C THR A 34 -4.64 -3.93 -11.22
N LEU A 35 -4.45 -2.62 -11.06
CA LEU A 35 -5.33 -1.60 -11.60
C LEU A 35 -5.15 -1.51 -13.13
N SER A 36 -6.06 -0.82 -13.80
CA SER A 36 -5.90 -0.51 -15.23
C SER A 36 -4.58 0.22 -15.46
N GLY A 37 -3.80 -0.24 -16.46
CA GLY A 37 -2.45 0.28 -16.71
C GLY A 37 -1.33 -0.47 -16.00
N GLY A 38 -1.62 -1.59 -15.28
CA GLY A 38 -0.61 -2.44 -14.66
C GLY A 38 -0.10 -1.95 -13.29
N ALA A 39 -0.65 -0.85 -12.75
CA ALA A 39 -0.31 -0.41 -11.39
C ALA A 39 -0.76 -1.42 -10.34
N PRO A 40 -0.01 -1.59 -9.22
CA PRO A 40 -0.41 -2.52 -8.16
C PRO A 40 -1.72 -2.07 -7.53
N CYS A 41 -2.63 -3.03 -7.27
CA CYS A 41 -3.87 -2.78 -6.56
C CYS A 41 -3.61 -2.81 -5.05
N GLY A 42 -3.39 -1.66 -4.43
CA GLY A 42 -3.13 -1.54 -2.99
C GLY A 42 -4.31 -1.99 -2.14
N SER A 43 -5.55 -1.66 -2.54
CA SER A 43 -6.76 -2.07 -1.84
C SER A 43 -7.02 -3.59 -1.90
N CYS A 44 -6.56 -4.25 -2.97
CA CYS A 44 -6.74 -5.69 -3.16
C CYS A 44 -5.87 -6.55 -2.24
N ILE A 45 -4.75 -6.00 -1.76
CA ILE A 45 -3.73 -6.71 -0.98
C ILE A 45 -3.43 -6.05 0.36
N ALA A 46 -4.27 -5.11 0.78
CA ALA A 46 -4.10 -4.42 2.05
C ALA A 46 -4.22 -5.41 3.23
N PRO A 47 -3.36 -5.30 4.26
CA PRO A 47 -3.55 -6.03 5.51
C PRO A 47 -4.86 -5.62 6.21
N GLU A 48 -5.43 -6.53 7.02
CA GLU A 48 -6.67 -6.25 7.76
C GLU A 48 -6.50 -5.13 8.79
N ASN A 49 -5.36 -5.12 9.51
CA ASN A 49 -5.09 -4.18 10.60
C ASN A 49 -4.14 -3.09 10.13
N LEU A 50 -4.66 -1.92 9.82
CA LEU A 50 -3.89 -0.76 9.41
C LEU A 50 -3.76 0.26 10.53
N SER A 51 -2.57 0.87 10.64
CA SER A 51 -2.28 2.00 11.52
C SER A 51 -2.10 3.27 10.68
N TRP A 52 -2.11 4.44 11.34
CA TRP A 52 -1.76 5.71 10.70
C TRP A 52 -0.28 5.81 10.32
N LYS A 53 0.55 4.86 10.80
CA LYS A 53 1.98 4.76 10.48
C LYS A 53 2.38 3.35 10.06
N THR A 54 3.40 3.24 9.20
CA THR A 54 3.91 1.96 8.70
C THR A 54 5.42 1.99 8.46
N VAL A 55 6.01 0.79 8.35
CA VAL A 55 7.41 0.59 7.92
C VAL A 55 7.40 -0.06 6.56
N VAL A 56 7.81 0.68 5.54
CA VAL A 56 7.94 0.23 4.15
C VAL A 56 9.26 -0.50 3.94
N ALA A 57 10.34 0.07 4.48
CA ALA A 57 11.68 -0.52 4.46
C ALA A 57 12.21 -0.67 5.89
N SER A 58 12.72 -1.86 6.23
CA SER A 58 13.33 -2.11 7.54
C SER A 58 14.69 -1.44 7.65
N ASP A 59 15.22 -1.38 8.88
CA ASP A 59 16.55 -0.82 9.16
C ASP A 59 17.70 -1.63 8.51
N LYS A 60 17.40 -2.83 8.01
CA LYS A 60 18.35 -3.68 7.28
C LYS A 60 18.32 -3.45 5.77
N GLU A 61 17.35 -2.69 5.28
CA GLU A 61 17.25 -2.36 3.86
C GLU A 61 18.39 -1.42 3.47
N PRO A 62 19.22 -1.78 2.47
CA PRO A 62 20.28 -0.90 1.98
C PRO A 62 19.72 0.44 1.48
N GLY A 63 20.37 1.55 1.83
CA GLY A 63 19.96 2.89 1.39
C GLY A 63 19.96 3.93 2.51
N GLU A 64 19.65 5.17 2.16
CA GLU A 64 19.56 6.25 3.13
C GLU A 64 18.17 6.23 3.81
N PRO A 65 18.09 6.15 5.15
CA PRO A 65 16.81 6.10 5.84
C PRO A 65 16.00 7.39 5.62
N LEU A 66 14.70 7.24 5.38
CA LEU A 66 13.76 8.32 5.09
C LEU A 66 12.47 8.13 5.90
N ILE A 67 11.99 9.22 6.50
CA ILE A 67 10.67 9.29 7.11
C ILE A 67 9.87 10.38 6.42
N LEU A 68 8.68 10.02 5.95
CA LEU A 68 7.72 10.95 5.39
C LEU A 68 6.45 10.96 6.21
N SER A 69 5.91 12.16 6.46
CA SER A 69 4.72 12.36 7.27
C SER A 69 3.87 13.51 6.75
N GLY A 70 2.67 13.64 7.30
CA GLY A 70 1.75 14.73 6.97
C GLY A 70 0.34 14.43 7.41
N LYS A 71 -0.61 15.16 6.83
CA LYS A 71 -2.05 14.97 7.05
C LYS A 71 -2.78 14.82 5.73
N VAL A 72 -3.88 14.08 5.75
CA VAL A 72 -4.79 13.94 4.63
C VAL A 72 -6.09 14.66 4.96
N PHE A 73 -6.51 15.54 4.07
CA PHE A 73 -7.72 16.35 4.20
C PHE A 73 -8.73 16.00 3.11
N GLN A 74 -9.99 16.17 3.45
CA GLN A 74 -11.09 16.16 2.50
C GLN A 74 -10.91 17.27 1.44
N PRO A 75 -11.73 17.29 0.37
CA PRO A 75 -11.65 18.32 -0.68
C PRO A 75 -11.78 19.77 -0.20
N ASP A 76 -12.31 20.00 1.00
CA ASP A 76 -12.35 21.32 1.62
C ASP A 76 -10.97 21.83 2.09
N GLY A 77 -9.97 20.93 2.19
CA GLY A 77 -8.63 21.21 2.65
C GLY A 77 -8.50 21.51 4.14
N LYS A 78 -9.50 21.17 4.94
CA LYS A 78 -9.58 21.45 6.39
C LYS A 78 -10.00 20.23 7.21
N THR A 79 -11.04 19.53 6.79
CA THR A 79 -11.56 18.36 7.47
C THR A 79 -10.62 17.18 7.26
N PRO A 80 -10.16 16.48 8.31
CA PRO A 80 -9.38 15.25 8.17
C PRO A 80 -10.11 14.20 7.34
N ALA A 81 -9.40 13.50 6.49
CA ALA A 81 -9.96 12.44 5.64
C ALA A 81 -9.98 11.10 6.39
N GLU A 82 -10.67 11.05 7.55
CA GLU A 82 -10.77 9.86 8.38
C GLU A 82 -11.31 8.65 7.60
N GLY A 83 -10.75 7.48 7.86
CA GLY A 83 -11.12 6.22 7.21
C GLY A 83 -10.47 5.98 5.84
N MET A 84 -9.88 7.01 5.24
CA MET A 84 -9.12 6.85 4.00
C MET A 84 -7.84 6.06 4.26
N VAL A 85 -7.35 5.38 3.23
CA VAL A 85 -6.10 4.63 3.26
C VAL A 85 -5.16 5.18 2.21
N LEU A 86 -3.92 5.47 2.61
CA LEU A 86 -2.81 5.70 1.70
C LEU A 86 -2.09 4.38 1.46
N TYR A 87 -1.82 4.06 0.21
CA TYR A 87 -0.93 3.01 -0.22
C TYR A 87 0.27 3.63 -0.91
N VAL A 88 1.47 3.30 -0.44
CA VAL A 88 2.72 3.81 -1.00
C VAL A 88 3.59 2.65 -1.46
N PHE A 89 4.32 2.85 -2.56
CA PHE A 89 5.29 1.89 -3.04
C PHE A 89 6.41 2.57 -3.82
N GLN A 90 7.57 1.93 -3.86
CA GLN A 90 8.77 2.50 -4.43
C GLN A 90 9.78 1.43 -4.89
N THR A 91 10.79 1.86 -5.61
CA THR A 91 12.00 1.10 -5.87
C THR A 91 12.90 1.04 -4.62
N ASP A 92 13.84 0.11 -4.62
CA ASP A 92 14.97 0.12 -3.67
C ASP A 92 15.99 1.24 -4.01
N ALA A 93 17.10 1.29 -3.27
CA ALA A 93 18.13 2.31 -3.47
C ALA A 93 18.85 2.21 -4.83
N THR A 94 18.71 1.09 -5.54
CA THR A 94 19.29 0.87 -6.87
C THR A 94 18.33 1.11 -8.02
N GLY A 95 17.07 1.44 -7.71
CA GLY A 95 16.04 1.78 -8.70
C GLY A 95 15.21 0.60 -9.19
N HIS A 96 15.21 -0.54 -8.46
CA HIS A 96 14.46 -1.73 -8.83
C HIS A 96 13.31 -2.01 -7.86
N TYR A 97 12.16 -2.47 -8.39
CA TYR A 97 10.99 -2.82 -7.55
C TYR A 97 11.14 -4.17 -6.85
N ASN A 98 11.78 -5.11 -7.52
CA ASN A 98 12.05 -6.48 -7.08
C ASN A 98 13.08 -7.12 -8.02
N GLU A 99 13.40 -8.41 -7.83
CA GLU A 99 14.37 -9.14 -8.66
C GLU A 99 14.02 -9.18 -10.16
N LYS A 100 12.75 -9.02 -10.52
CA LYS A 100 12.26 -9.01 -11.92
C LYS A 100 12.00 -7.60 -12.45
N ASP A 101 12.24 -6.59 -11.62
CA ASP A 101 11.90 -5.18 -11.89
C ASP A 101 10.45 -4.95 -12.33
N ASP A 102 9.53 -5.70 -11.70
CA ASP A 102 8.10 -5.64 -11.97
C ASP A 102 7.41 -4.61 -11.08
N PRO A 103 6.97 -3.46 -11.62
CA PRO A 103 6.33 -2.41 -10.86
C PRO A 103 4.93 -2.80 -10.36
N SER A 104 4.31 -3.82 -10.93
CA SER A 104 3.00 -4.30 -10.47
C SER A 104 3.08 -5.09 -9.15
N HIS A 105 4.29 -5.51 -8.77
CA HIS A 105 4.55 -6.28 -7.55
C HIS A 105 5.72 -5.70 -6.74
N PRO A 106 5.65 -4.44 -6.31
CA PRO A 106 6.76 -3.80 -5.61
C PRO A 106 7.06 -4.52 -4.28
N ARG A 107 8.33 -4.69 -3.98
CA ARG A 107 8.79 -5.26 -2.71
C ARG A 107 8.64 -4.26 -1.56
N LEU A 108 9.03 -3.02 -1.80
CA LEU A 108 8.90 -1.93 -0.83
C LEU A 108 7.55 -1.23 -1.00
N LYS A 109 6.62 -1.52 -0.09
CA LYS A 109 5.26 -0.99 -0.07
C LYS A 109 4.70 -0.94 1.33
N GLY A 110 3.70 -0.08 1.54
CA GLY A 110 3.04 0.04 2.85
C GLY A 110 1.69 0.74 2.77
N TRP A 111 0.91 0.59 3.82
CA TRP A 111 -0.44 1.13 3.95
C TRP A 111 -0.58 1.90 5.26
N MET A 112 -1.30 3.01 5.22
CA MET A 112 -1.63 3.82 6.39
C MET A 112 -3.11 4.18 6.35
N LYS A 113 -3.85 3.87 7.43
CA LYS A 113 -5.24 4.25 7.60
C LYS A 113 -5.33 5.58 8.36
N ILE A 114 -5.97 6.54 7.76
CA ILE A 114 -6.11 7.89 8.31
C ILE A 114 -7.12 7.89 9.45
N GLY A 115 -6.70 8.37 10.60
CA GLY A 115 -7.55 8.57 11.77
C GLY A 115 -8.21 9.95 11.82
N ALA A 116 -8.90 10.23 12.93
CA ALA A 116 -9.63 11.49 13.12
C ALA A 116 -8.74 12.74 13.13
N ASP A 117 -7.43 12.61 13.39
CA ASP A 117 -6.46 13.72 13.34
C ASP A 117 -5.84 13.92 11.95
N GLY A 118 -6.20 13.09 11.00
CA GLY A 118 -5.75 13.15 9.61
C GLY A 118 -4.34 12.66 9.35
N LYS A 119 -3.56 12.28 10.37
CA LYS A 119 -2.13 12.01 10.26
C LYS A 119 -1.81 10.74 9.49
N TYR A 120 -0.64 10.77 8.83
CA TYR A 120 0.06 9.60 8.33
C TYR A 120 1.58 9.75 8.53
N GLU A 121 2.28 8.64 8.62
CA GLU A 121 3.74 8.56 8.65
C GLU A 121 4.20 7.21 8.10
N PHE A 122 5.26 7.23 7.30
CA PHE A 122 5.93 5.99 6.93
C PHE A 122 7.45 6.13 6.93
N ARG A 123 8.09 5.06 7.40
CA ARG A 123 9.53 4.90 7.36
C ARG A 123 9.93 4.04 6.18
N THR A 124 10.93 4.49 5.45
CA THR A 124 11.46 3.84 4.26
C THR A 124 12.94 4.19 4.07
N ILE A 125 13.46 3.98 2.88
CA ILE A 125 14.71 4.53 2.38
C ILE A 125 14.45 5.50 1.23
N LYS A 126 15.41 6.36 0.90
CA LYS A 126 15.35 7.14 -0.35
C LYS A 126 15.38 6.17 -1.53
N PRO A 127 14.37 6.21 -2.44
CA PRO A 127 14.37 5.35 -3.61
C PRO A 127 15.51 5.72 -4.57
N GLY A 128 16.01 4.74 -5.29
CA GLY A 128 16.80 4.97 -6.49
C GLY A 128 15.91 5.35 -7.67
N ALA A 129 16.42 6.17 -8.57
CA ALA A 129 15.75 6.40 -9.84
C ALA A 129 15.96 5.20 -10.77
N TYR A 130 15.00 4.91 -11.64
CA TYR A 130 15.11 3.82 -12.62
C TYR A 130 16.42 3.85 -13.39
N PRO A 131 17.19 2.75 -13.46
CA PRO A 131 18.52 2.76 -14.06
C PRO A 131 18.55 3.18 -15.53
N GLN A 132 17.50 2.84 -16.30
CA GLN A 132 17.44 3.06 -17.74
C GLN A 132 16.44 4.13 -18.17
N ARG A 133 15.96 4.95 -17.20
CA ARG A 133 14.97 5.99 -17.47
C ARG A 133 15.48 7.35 -16.98
N VAL A 134 14.79 8.40 -17.41
CA VAL A 134 15.16 9.80 -17.09
C VAL A 134 14.33 10.38 -15.95
N GLU A 135 13.33 9.65 -15.47
CA GLU A 135 12.46 10.10 -14.39
C GLU A 135 13.28 10.24 -13.09
N PRO A 136 13.05 11.31 -12.30
CA PRO A 136 13.60 11.43 -10.96
C PRO A 136 13.22 10.28 -10.05
N ALA A 137 14.02 10.06 -8.99
CA ALA A 137 13.67 9.14 -7.94
C ALA A 137 12.32 9.52 -7.31
N HIS A 138 11.42 8.54 -7.08
CA HIS A 138 10.07 8.85 -6.62
C HIS A 138 9.43 7.75 -5.81
N ILE A 139 8.40 8.14 -5.06
CA ILE A 139 7.50 7.24 -4.35
C ILE A 139 6.10 7.40 -4.95
N HIS A 140 5.50 6.31 -5.39
CA HIS A 140 4.12 6.29 -5.84
C HIS A 140 3.17 6.32 -4.65
N VAL A 141 2.07 7.06 -4.80
CA VAL A 141 1.06 7.21 -3.76
C VAL A 141 -0.31 6.99 -4.35
N HIS A 142 -1.03 6.03 -3.79
CA HIS A 142 -2.45 5.80 -4.08
C HIS A 142 -3.29 6.12 -2.85
N VAL A 143 -4.54 6.46 -3.08
CA VAL A 143 -5.53 6.68 -2.03
C VAL A 143 -6.82 5.95 -2.37
N TYR A 144 -7.45 5.38 -1.34
CA TYR A 144 -8.77 4.75 -1.43
C TYR A 144 -9.47 4.78 -0.07
N GLY A 145 -10.76 4.49 -0.05
CA GLY A 145 -11.51 4.42 1.21
C GLY A 145 -13.02 4.55 1.00
N PRO A 146 -13.77 4.86 2.06
CA PRO A 146 -15.22 4.98 1.98
C PRO A 146 -15.66 5.97 0.89
N GLY A 147 -16.39 5.48 -0.12
CA GLY A 147 -16.86 6.29 -1.24
C GLY A 147 -15.76 6.76 -2.22
N TYR A 148 -14.54 6.24 -2.10
CA TYR A 148 -13.41 6.66 -2.91
C TYR A 148 -12.68 5.43 -3.49
N THR A 149 -12.88 5.18 -4.80
CA THR A 149 -12.17 4.11 -5.51
C THR A 149 -10.67 4.39 -5.55
N GLU A 150 -9.85 3.34 -5.46
CA GLU A 150 -8.40 3.48 -5.51
C GLU A 150 -7.94 4.21 -6.77
N ARG A 151 -7.08 5.20 -6.55
CA ARG A 151 -6.44 5.98 -7.61
C ARG A 151 -5.09 6.49 -7.17
N SER A 152 -4.20 6.71 -8.14
CA SER A 152 -2.97 7.47 -7.92
C SER A 152 -3.30 8.92 -7.59
N ILE A 153 -2.48 9.48 -6.73
CA ILE A 153 -2.36 10.92 -6.53
C ILE A 153 -0.96 11.35 -6.97
N GLU A 154 -0.55 12.60 -6.66
CA GLU A 154 0.76 13.08 -7.08
C GLU A 154 1.89 12.25 -6.45
N ASP A 155 2.81 11.73 -7.26
CA ASP A 155 4.01 11.03 -6.81
C ASP A 155 4.95 11.98 -6.06
N TYR A 156 5.75 11.44 -5.14
CA TYR A 156 6.72 12.21 -4.36
C TYR A 156 8.07 12.22 -5.04
N TRP A 157 8.45 13.37 -5.57
CA TRP A 157 9.82 13.68 -5.98
C TRP A 157 10.55 14.40 -4.84
N PHE A 158 11.87 14.42 -4.88
CA PHE A 158 12.68 14.98 -3.79
C PHE A 158 13.54 16.14 -4.27
N GLU A 159 13.49 17.25 -3.54
CA GLU A 159 14.30 18.41 -3.85
C GLU A 159 15.79 18.04 -3.91
N GLY A 160 16.49 18.58 -4.89
CA GLY A 160 17.92 18.30 -5.13
C GLY A 160 18.23 17.06 -5.96
N ASP A 161 17.20 16.29 -6.42
CA ASP A 161 17.44 15.23 -7.41
C ASP A 161 17.91 15.86 -8.74
N PRO A 162 19.10 15.51 -9.27
CA PRO A 162 19.65 16.11 -10.47
C PRO A 162 18.83 15.83 -11.76
N ARG A 163 17.91 14.88 -11.70
CA ARG A 163 17.00 14.56 -12.81
C ARG A 163 15.78 15.49 -12.85
N ILE A 164 15.53 16.29 -11.81
CA ILE A 164 14.48 17.32 -11.80
C ILE A 164 14.96 18.50 -12.63
N ASN A 165 14.50 18.59 -13.86
CA ASN A 165 14.79 19.67 -14.80
C ASN A 165 13.50 20.08 -15.54
N GLU A 166 13.59 21.12 -16.35
CA GLU A 166 12.43 21.67 -17.08
C GLU A 166 11.71 20.60 -17.93
N SER A 167 12.45 19.72 -18.60
CA SER A 167 11.89 18.65 -19.40
C SER A 167 11.13 17.62 -18.55
N ALA A 168 11.69 17.23 -17.39
CA ALA A 168 11.04 16.33 -16.45
C ALA A 168 9.75 16.95 -15.89
N LEU A 169 9.79 18.21 -15.47
CA LEU A 169 8.62 18.94 -14.96
C LEU A 169 7.52 19.07 -16.01
N LYS A 170 7.88 19.38 -17.26
CA LYS A 170 6.91 19.44 -18.36
C LYS A 170 6.21 18.09 -18.61
N LYS A 171 6.96 16.99 -18.57
CA LYS A 171 6.40 15.64 -18.71
C LYS A 171 5.52 15.24 -17.52
N ALA A 172 5.84 15.71 -16.33
CA ALA A 172 5.07 15.45 -15.11
C ALA A 172 3.83 16.35 -14.97
N THR A 173 3.55 17.21 -15.94
CA THR A 173 2.38 18.08 -15.95
C THR A 173 1.33 17.49 -16.90
N GLY A 174 0.13 17.25 -16.38
CA GLY A 174 -0.99 16.73 -17.15
C GLY A 174 -1.57 17.72 -18.17
N PRO A 175 -2.51 17.25 -19.02
CA PRO A 175 -3.12 18.06 -20.09
C PRO A 175 -3.78 19.34 -19.61
N GLU A 176 -4.28 19.35 -18.37
CA GLU A 176 -4.95 20.50 -17.75
C GLU A 176 -3.99 21.40 -16.95
N GLY A 177 -2.66 21.21 -17.10
CA GLY A 177 -1.66 21.96 -16.36
C GLY A 177 -1.48 21.54 -14.89
N HIS A 178 -2.15 20.47 -14.45
CA HIS A 178 -1.99 19.92 -13.10
C HIS A 178 -0.80 18.96 -13.03
N PRO A 179 0.13 19.14 -12.09
CA PRO A 179 1.25 18.24 -11.94
C PRO A 179 0.79 16.85 -11.43
N PHE A 180 1.43 15.80 -11.92
CA PHE A 180 1.32 14.43 -11.39
C PHE A 180 2.31 14.14 -10.27
N VAL A 181 3.09 15.14 -9.88
CA VAL A 181 4.16 15.01 -8.89
C VAL A 181 4.15 16.19 -7.93
N VAL A 182 4.68 15.97 -6.75
CA VAL A 182 5.03 17.03 -5.80
C VAL A 182 6.50 16.90 -5.41
N ILE A 183 7.21 18.03 -5.36
CA ILE A 183 8.61 18.06 -4.92
C ILE A 183 8.63 18.29 -3.41
N ILE A 184 9.22 17.35 -2.68
CA ILE A 184 9.30 17.40 -1.22
C ILE A 184 10.70 17.81 -0.82
N PRO A 185 10.86 18.90 -0.08
CA PRO A 185 12.12 19.24 0.55
C PRO A 185 12.45 18.24 1.65
N LEU A 186 13.71 17.76 1.66
CA LEU A 186 14.20 16.85 2.68
C LEU A 186 15.20 17.55 3.58
N LYS A 187 15.09 17.31 4.89
CA LYS A 187 16.09 17.71 5.89
C LYS A 187 16.66 16.46 6.54
N ARG A 188 17.97 16.44 6.74
CA ARG A 188 18.65 15.35 7.43
C ARG A 188 18.80 15.68 8.90
N ASP A 189 18.36 14.78 9.77
CA ASP A 189 18.47 14.91 11.21
C ASP A 189 19.88 14.56 11.71
N SER A 190 20.15 14.86 12.99
CA SER A 190 21.41 14.48 13.67
C SER A 190 21.64 12.97 13.72
N ASP A 191 20.58 12.17 13.69
CA ASP A 191 20.60 10.71 13.65
C ASP A 191 20.82 10.14 12.23
N GLY A 192 21.00 11.03 11.24
CA GLY A 192 21.28 10.66 9.85
C GLY A 192 20.05 10.30 9.02
N VAL A 193 18.84 10.43 9.57
CA VAL A 193 17.57 10.14 8.88
C VAL A 193 17.09 11.34 8.09
N TRP A 194 16.74 11.14 6.82
CA TRP A 194 16.04 12.16 6.03
C TRP A 194 14.59 12.27 6.43
N ARG A 195 14.07 13.49 6.50
CA ARG A 195 12.66 13.76 6.81
C ARG A 195 12.06 14.73 5.83
N GLY A 196 10.82 14.42 5.43
CA GLY A 196 10.00 15.29 4.60
C GLY A 196 8.56 15.32 5.11
N THR A 197 7.85 16.38 4.78
CA THR A 197 6.43 16.51 5.16
C THR A 197 5.61 16.91 3.95
N ARG A 198 4.44 16.28 3.80
CA ARG A 198 3.44 16.65 2.82
C ARG A 198 2.04 16.50 3.37
N ASP A 199 1.27 17.59 3.33
CA ASP A 199 -0.18 17.51 3.51
C ASP A 199 -0.87 17.24 2.17
N ILE A 200 -1.84 16.34 2.18
CA ILE A 200 -2.59 15.88 1.02
C ILE A 200 -4.02 16.42 1.11
N LYS A 201 -4.46 17.09 0.08
CA LYS A 201 -5.86 17.48 -0.09
C LYS A 201 -6.49 16.58 -1.16
N LEU A 202 -7.50 15.80 -0.79
CA LEU A 202 -8.21 14.94 -1.72
C LEU A 202 -8.94 15.75 -2.79
N LYS A 203 -9.07 15.18 -3.99
CA LYS A 203 -9.92 15.76 -5.05
C LYS A 203 -11.36 15.28 -4.85
N SER A 204 -12.33 16.10 -5.18
CA SER A 204 -13.73 15.68 -5.18
C SER A 204 -13.93 14.53 -6.17
N VAL A 205 -14.70 13.53 -5.75
CA VAL A 205 -15.17 12.46 -6.64
C VAL A 205 -16.38 13.02 -7.37
N LYS A 206 -16.29 13.11 -8.69
CA LYS A 206 -17.45 13.44 -9.53
C LYS A 206 -18.30 12.20 -9.76
#